data_1ab9a2fb10ff7f87be4eaf3c346ad15e
#
_entry.id   1ab9a2fb10ff7f87be4eaf3c346ad15e
#
_cell.length_a   1.000
_cell.length_b   1.000
_cell.length_c   1.000
_cell.angle_alpha   90.00
_cell.angle_beta   90.00
_cell.angle_gamma   90.00
#
_symmetry.space_group_name_H-M   'P 1'
#
loop_
_entity.id
_entity.type
_entity.pdbx_description
1 polymer ?
#
loop_
_entity_poly.entity_id
_entity_poly.type
_entity_poly.pdbx_seq_one_letter_code
_entity_poly.pdbx_strand_id
1 'polypeptide(L)'
;MKVLKFGGSSIANGNRMLNVAEILKKRQDEQIVLVLSACQNVTNLLENAASYVQHQNLNAALIIVEKIKQLHLQIADENIVNSSILKQTKSTINNLCNELGELMQGISFLNELTPQAMAKVYSFGEILSSRLFYAISLEMKLNGTWFDVREVMISDSTFLSAYPIEEKIKERANIISNKFKDYNLIITQGFIASDLLGRTTVLGRGGSDFSASLLGASLNAESIEIWSDVNGVLSADPHIVPNAISIPKMEYSEIKDLSFWGAKVLHHKTILPAINNNIPVKILNSLEPTAIGTTIIKNIDSDNKPEVHSLVAKKNCVLLHFEFEIALRHKIPEDFSNLINYLLSKDVNILNIICTNSTLQMIVENVNANLTKYLEKYNYTQQDNLTAICIVGHNLSCNNVFYSEFFSKIIEDKAIKDDEWKYVWQYSENTLLFLTSSKNIDEHLKNIHNALIVNQN
;
A
#
# COMPACT_ATOMS: atom_id res chain seq x y z
N MET A 1 2.92 -23.02 7.64
CA MET A 1 1.73 -22.35 7.12
C MET A 1 2.12 -20.99 6.55
N LYS A 2 1.54 -20.59 5.41
CA LYS A 2 1.83 -19.32 4.73
C LYS A 2 0.55 -18.52 4.51
N VAL A 3 0.67 -17.20 4.44
CA VAL A 3 -0.43 -16.32 4.07
C VAL A 3 -0.12 -15.73 2.70
N LEU A 4 -0.99 -15.97 1.72
CA LEU A 4 -0.88 -15.45 0.37
C LEU A 4 -1.98 -14.42 0.14
N LYS A 5 -1.61 -13.21 -0.27
CA LYS A 5 -2.58 -12.18 -0.65
C LYS A 5 -2.48 -11.89 -2.14
N PHE A 6 -3.61 -11.89 -2.82
CA PHE A 6 -3.68 -11.46 -4.22
C PHE A 6 -4.47 -10.17 -4.35
N GLY A 7 -3.86 -9.19 -5.03
CA GLY A 7 -4.46 -7.89 -5.31
C GLY A 7 -5.55 -7.97 -6.39
N GLY A 8 -6.35 -6.91 -6.54
CA GLY A 8 -7.42 -6.85 -7.51
C GLY A 8 -6.96 -7.02 -8.96
N SER A 9 -5.77 -6.55 -9.32
CA SER A 9 -5.15 -6.78 -10.63
C SER A 9 -4.87 -8.27 -10.90
N SER A 10 -4.50 -9.03 -9.87
CA SER A 10 -4.22 -10.47 -9.96
C SER A 10 -5.47 -11.33 -10.11
N ILE A 11 -6.68 -10.78 -9.85
CA ILE A 11 -7.97 -11.46 -9.94
C ILE A 11 -8.98 -10.66 -10.78
N ALA A 12 -8.49 -9.85 -11.72
CA ALA A 12 -9.28 -8.90 -12.50
C ALA A 12 -10.30 -9.55 -13.44
N ASN A 13 -10.05 -10.77 -13.88
CA ASN A 13 -10.88 -11.54 -14.82
C ASN A 13 -10.65 -13.04 -14.65
N GLY A 14 -11.37 -13.85 -15.43
CA GLY A 14 -11.31 -15.30 -15.35
C GLY A 14 -9.92 -15.88 -15.54
N ASN A 15 -9.19 -15.45 -16.57
CA ASN A 15 -7.82 -15.91 -16.83
C ASN A 15 -6.87 -15.62 -15.67
N ARG A 16 -7.01 -14.44 -15.04
CA ARG A 16 -6.22 -14.06 -13.87
C ARG A 16 -6.56 -14.94 -12.67
N MET A 17 -7.83 -15.23 -12.42
CA MET A 17 -8.24 -16.13 -11.36
C MET A 17 -7.75 -17.56 -11.58
N LEU A 18 -7.75 -18.05 -12.82
CA LEU A 18 -7.17 -19.35 -13.16
C LEU A 18 -5.65 -19.39 -12.90
N ASN A 19 -4.93 -18.32 -13.24
CA ASN A 19 -3.49 -18.25 -12.93
C ASN A 19 -3.23 -18.35 -11.41
N VAL A 20 -4.05 -17.68 -10.59
CA VAL A 20 -3.96 -17.83 -9.13
C VAL A 20 -4.25 -19.27 -8.70
N ALA A 21 -5.28 -19.90 -9.26
CA ALA A 21 -5.61 -21.29 -8.95
C ALA A 21 -4.47 -22.26 -9.38
N GLU A 22 -3.80 -22.03 -10.50
CA GLU A 22 -2.64 -22.83 -10.93
C GLU A 22 -1.40 -22.62 -10.03
N ILE A 23 -1.17 -21.39 -9.52
CA ILE A 23 -0.14 -21.14 -8.51
C ILE A 23 -0.42 -21.97 -7.25
N LEU A 24 -1.67 -21.98 -6.78
CA LEU A 24 -2.08 -22.74 -5.59
C LEU A 24 -2.03 -24.25 -5.84
N LYS A 25 -2.38 -24.72 -7.03
CA LYS A 25 -2.34 -26.12 -7.41
C LYS A 25 -0.95 -26.73 -7.33
N LYS A 26 0.09 -25.94 -7.63
CA LYS A 26 1.50 -26.36 -7.48
C LYS A 26 1.94 -26.44 -6.00
N ARG A 27 1.10 -26.00 -5.07
CA ARG A 27 1.41 -25.86 -3.64
C ARG A 27 0.36 -26.55 -2.74
N GLN A 28 -0.31 -27.60 -3.25
CA GLN A 28 -1.41 -28.27 -2.53
C GLN A 28 -0.98 -28.95 -1.21
N ASP A 29 0.33 -29.23 -1.05
CA ASP A 29 0.86 -29.82 0.17
C ASP A 29 1.17 -28.77 1.27
N GLU A 30 1.02 -27.48 0.95
CA GLU A 30 1.23 -26.39 1.89
C GLU A 30 -0.11 -25.98 2.55
N GLN A 31 -0.05 -25.63 3.84
CA GLN A 31 -1.16 -24.95 4.50
C GLN A 31 -1.15 -23.48 4.15
N ILE A 32 -2.20 -23.00 3.48
CA ILE A 32 -2.29 -21.65 2.94
C ILE A 32 -3.56 -20.94 3.42
N VAL A 33 -3.41 -19.73 3.97
CA VAL A 33 -4.48 -18.75 4.08
C VAL A 33 -4.42 -17.83 2.87
N LEU A 34 -5.42 -17.87 2.03
CA LEU A 34 -5.54 -17.06 0.82
C LEU A 34 -6.39 -15.82 1.10
N VAL A 35 -5.78 -14.66 1.06
CA VAL A 35 -6.45 -13.36 1.26
C VAL A 35 -6.69 -12.70 -0.09
N LEU A 36 -7.95 -12.47 -0.45
CA LEU A 36 -8.35 -11.88 -1.72
C LEU A 36 -8.89 -10.46 -1.55
N SER A 37 -8.46 -9.57 -2.44
CA SER A 37 -9.06 -8.25 -2.63
C SER A 37 -10.33 -8.35 -3.49
N ALA A 38 -11.09 -7.25 -3.62
CA ALA A 38 -12.09 -7.13 -4.68
C ALA A 38 -11.45 -7.28 -6.08
N CYS A 39 -12.21 -7.73 -7.07
CA CYS A 39 -11.79 -7.70 -8.47
C CYS A 39 -11.43 -6.26 -8.89
N GLN A 40 -10.50 -6.12 -9.82
CA GLN A 40 -10.02 -4.80 -10.28
C GLN A 40 -11.20 -3.87 -10.62
N ASN A 41 -11.13 -2.63 -10.14
CA ASN A 41 -12.13 -1.57 -10.30
C ASN A 41 -13.48 -1.79 -9.57
N VAL A 42 -13.74 -2.94 -8.96
CA VAL A 42 -15.03 -3.18 -8.28
C VAL A 42 -15.20 -2.25 -7.07
N THR A 43 -14.15 -1.99 -6.30
CA THR A 43 -14.20 -1.04 -5.18
C THR A 43 -14.61 0.36 -5.64
N ASN A 44 -14.04 0.84 -6.77
CA ASN A 44 -14.42 2.14 -7.36
C ASN A 44 -15.86 2.14 -7.87
N LEU A 45 -16.34 1.03 -8.43
CA LEU A 45 -17.75 0.89 -8.84
C LEU A 45 -18.68 0.96 -7.64
N LEU A 46 -18.34 0.32 -6.53
CA LEU A 46 -19.12 0.37 -5.28
C LEU A 46 -19.18 1.80 -4.71
N GLU A 47 -18.04 2.50 -4.72
CA GLU A 47 -17.96 3.90 -4.30
C GLU A 47 -18.83 4.81 -5.17
N ASN A 48 -18.74 4.64 -6.50
CA ASN A 48 -19.57 5.40 -7.44
C ASN A 48 -21.07 5.11 -7.25
N ALA A 49 -21.46 3.82 -7.03
CA ALA A 49 -22.84 3.48 -6.75
C ALA A 49 -23.37 4.17 -5.48
N ALA A 50 -22.58 4.15 -4.40
CA ALA A 50 -22.92 4.85 -3.16
C ALA A 50 -23.02 6.37 -3.35
N SER A 51 -22.09 6.97 -4.11
CA SER A 51 -22.13 8.39 -4.46
C SER A 51 -23.40 8.77 -5.25
N TYR A 52 -23.82 7.96 -6.23
CA TYR A 52 -25.06 8.21 -6.95
C TYR A 52 -26.28 8.20 -6.03
N VAL A 53 -26.35 7.26 -5.09
CA VAL A 53 -27.46 7.22 -4.12
C VAL A 53 -27.46 8.46 -3.23
N GLN A 54 -26.29 8.91 -2.78
CA GLN A 54 -26.17 10.13 -1.98
C GLN A 54 -26.67 11.37 -2.74
N HIS A 55 -26.56 11.38 -4.08
CA HIS A 55 -27.09 12.43 -4.96
C HIS A 55 -28.50 12.10 -5.50
N GLN A 56 -29.26 11.25 -4.80
CA GLN A 56 -30.66 10.90 -5.12
C GLN A 56 -30.86 10.23 -6.50
N ASN A 57 -29.83 9.58 -7.03
CA ASN A 57 -29.89 8.88 -8.32
C ASN A 57 -29.80 7.35 -8.13
N LEU A 58 -30.83 6.75 -7.53
CA LEU A 58 -30.91 5.31 -7.30
C LEU A 58 -30.78 4.49 -8.59
N ASN A 59 -31.38 4.95 -9.69
CA ASN A 59 -31.34 4.22 -10.95
C ASN A 59 -29.90 4.04 -11.46
N ALA A 60 -29.07 5.11 -11.42
CA ALA A 60 -27.67 5.02 -11.81
C ALA A 60 -26.88 4.06 -10.89
N ALA A 61 -27.16 4.07 -9.60
CA ALA A 61 -26.55 3.12 -8.65
C ALA A 61 -26.89 1.66 -8.96
N LEU A 62 -28.16 1.36 -9.24
CA LEU A 62 -28.61 0.01 -9.61
C LEU A 62 -28.04 -0.49 -10.93
N ILE A 63 -27.80 0.41 -11.90
CA ILE A 63 -27.07 0.09 -13.15
C ILE A 63 -25.64 -0.37 -12.83
N ILE A 64 -24.97 0.30 -11.89
CA ILE A 64 -23.62 -0.11 -11.45
C ILE A 64 -23.64 -1.44 -10.72
N VAL A 65 -24.62 -1.68 -9.83
CA VAL A 65 -24.81 -2.98 -9.17
C VAL A 65 -24.98 -4.09 -10.22
N GLU A 66 -25.80 -3.88 -11.24
CA GLU A 66 -25.96 -4.83 -12.33
C GLU A 66 -24.66 -5.04 -13.12
N LYS A 67 -23.87 -4.00 -13.37
CA LYS A 67 -22.55 -4.11 -14.00
C LYS A 67 -21.59 -4.97 -13.16
N ILE A 68 -21.57 -4.79 -11.83
CA ILE A 68 -20.77 -5.62 -10.91
C ILE A 68 -21.23 -7.08 -10.99
N LYS A 69 -22.54 -7.33 -10.99
CA LYS A 69 -23.12 -8.66 -11.12
C LYS A 69 -22.70 -9.34 -12.42
N GLN A 70 -22.84 -8.66 -13.56
CA GLN A 70 -22.49 -9.20 -14.87
C GLN A 70 -21.01 -9.54 -14.98
N LEU A 71 -20.11 -8.69 -14.43
CA LEU A 71 -18.68 -9.00 -14.37
C LEU A 71 -18.42 -10.35 -13.67
N HIS A 72 -19.02 -10.59 -12.51
CA HIS A 72 -18.79 -11.82 -11.73
C HIS A 72 -19.48 -13.04 -12.36
N LEU A 73 -20.65 -12.87 -12.96
CA LEU A 73 -21.33 -13.93 -13.69
C LEU A 73 -20.55 -14.36 -14.93
N GLN A 74 -20.00 -13.41 -15.68
CA GLN A 74 -19.16 -13.69 -16.82
C GLN A 74 -17.91 -14.50 -16.44
N ILE A 75 -17.21 -14.09 -15.36
CA ILE A 75 -16.05 -14.85 -14.86
C ILE A 75 -16.46 -16.26 -14.46
N ALA A 76 -17.64 -16.45 -13.82
CA ALA A 76 -18.16 -17.77 -13.46
C ALA A 76 -18.43 -18.63 -14.71
N ASP A 77 -19.08 -18.07 -15.73
CA ASP A 77 -19.39 -18.77 -16.98
C ASP A 77 -18.16 -19.18 -17.77
N GLU A 78 -17.12 -18.35 -17.76
CA GLU A 78 -15.85 -18.62 -18.45
C GLU A 78 -15.02 -19.72 -17.79
N ASN A 79 -15.15 -19.93 -16.45
CA ASN A 79 -14.17 -20.71 -15.69
C ASN A 79 -14.76 -21.92 -14.93
N ILE A 80 -16.07 -22.09 -14.91
CA ILE A 80 -16.74 -23.20 -14.20
C ILE A 80 -17.53 -24.03 -15.18
N VAL A 81 -17.06 -25.24 -15.43
CA VAL A 81 -17.68 -26.19 -16.37
C VAL A 81 -18.71 -27.09 -15.66
N ASN A 82 -18.46 -27.42 -14.39
CA ASN A 82 -19.39 -28.23 -13.61
C ASN A 82 -20.73 -27.50 -13.39
N SER A 83 -21.81 -28.03 -13.97
CA SER A 83 -23.13 -27.39 -13.95
C SER A 83 -23.72 -27.16 -12.55
N SER A 84 -23.40 -28.02 -11.59
CA SER A 84 -23.87 -27.88 -10.20
C SER A 84 -23.14 -26.73 -9.50
N ILE A 85 -21.81 -26.70 -9.61
CA ILE A 85 -20.97 -25.62 -9.07
C ILE A 85 -21.38 -24.28 -9.70
N LEU A 86 -21.50 -24.23 -11.03
CA LEU A 86 -21.89 -23.01 -11.76
C LEU A 86 -23.25 -22.49 -11.31
N LYS A 87 -24.26 -23.37 -11.21
CA LYS A 87 -25.62 -23.01 -10.75
C LYS A 87 -25.60 -22.42 -9.34
N GLN A 88 -24.88 -23.05 -8.42
CA GLN A 88 -24.74 -22.58 -7.05
C GLN A 88 -24.01 -21.23 -6.99
N THR A 89 -22.93 -21.07 -7.78
CA THR A 89 -22.16 -19.83 -7.87
C THR A 89 -23.00 -18.67 -8.39
N LYS A 90 -23.74 -18.88 -9.48
CA LYS A 90 -24.68 -17.88 -10.02
C LYS A 90 -25.74 -17.47 -9.00
N SER A 91 -26.30 -18.45 -8.28
CA SER A 91 -27.25 -18.15 -7.21
C SER A 91 -26.63 -17.29 -6.11
N THR A 92 -25.40 -17.61 -5.68
CA THR A 92 -24.67 -16.83 -4.66
C THR A 92 -24.40 -15.40 -5.12
N ILE A 93 -23.90 -15.21 -6.36
CA ILE A 93 -23.63 -13.89 -6.94
C ILE A 93 -24.93 -13.08 -7.03
N ASN A 94 -26.03 -13.68 -7.53
CA ASN A 94 -27.32 -13.00 -7.65
C ASN A 94 -27.83 -12.56 -6.28
N ASN A 95 -27.76 -13.41 -5.26
CA ASN A 95 -28.21 -13.07 -3.91
C ASN A 95 -27.39 -11.91 -3.31
N LEU A 96 -26.07 -11.95 -3.41
CA LEU A 96 -25.20 -10.87 -2.92
C LEU A 96 -25.46 -9.54 -3.64
N CYS A 97 -25.65 -9.57 -4.96
CA CYS A 97 -25.96 -8.35 -5.70
C CYS A 97 -27.39 -7.83 -5.43
N ASN A 98 -28.35 -8.71 -5.15
CA ASN A 98 -29.68 -8.30 -4.70
C ASN A 98 -29.61 -7.63 -3.32
N GLU A 99 -28.87 -8.22 -2.35
CA GLU A 99 -28.62 -7.59 -1.04
C GLU A 99 -27.95 -6.22 -1.17
N LEU A 100 -26.98 -6.08 -2.09
CA LEU A 100 -26.34 -4.78 -2.38
C LEU A 100 -27.38 -3.80 -2.96
N GLY A 101 -28.24 -4.23 -3.87
CA GLY A 101 -29.33 -3.42 -4.43
C GLY A 101 -30.32 -2.95 -3.35
N GLU A 102 -30.73 -3.84 -2.45
CA GLU A 102 -31.58 -3.52 -1.31
C GLU A 102 -30.92 -2.51 -0.35
N LEU A 103 -29.62 -2.68 -0.11
CA LEU A 103 -28.85 -1.71 0.68
C LEU A 103 -28.84 -0.32 0.01
N MET A 104 -28.63 -0.25 -1.33
CA MET A 104 -28.70 1.00 -2.08
C MET A 104 -30.10 1.64 -1.96
N GLN A 105 -31.16 0.85 -2.05
CA GLN A 105 -32.54 1.34 -1.86
C GLN A 105 -32.75 1.89 -0.45
N GLY A 106 -32.26 1.18 0.59
CA GLY A 106 -32.32 1.63 1.98
C GLY A 106 -31.61 2.96 2.21
N ILE A 107 -30.38 3.11 1.68
CA ILE A 107 -29.61 4.38 1.75
C ILE A 107 -30.38 5.50 1.03
N SER A 108 -30.93 5.21 -0.16
CA SER A 108 -31.74 6.17 -0.92
C SER A 108 -32.97 6.62 -0.17
N PHE A 109 -33.68 5.69 0.47
CA PHE A 109 -34.88 5.98 1.25
C PHE A 109 -34.59 6.86 2.47
N LEU A 110 -33.50 6.56 3.20
CA LEU A 110 -33.04 7.34 4.35
C LEU A 110 -32.42 8.68 3.95
N ASN A 111 -32.00 8.80 2.68
CA ASN A 111 -31.24 9.94 2.15
C ASN A 111 -29.95 10.23 2.97
N GLU A 112 -29.36 9.17 3.52
CA GLU A 112 -28.18 9.28 4.39
C GLU A 112 -27.20 8.14 4.10
N LEU A 113 -25.95 8.46 3.75
CA LEU A 113 -24.85 7.53 3.59
C LEU A 113 -23.92 7.60 4.80
N THR A 114 -24.19 6.80 5.81
CA THR A 114 -23.35 6.73 7.01
C THR A 114 -22.02 6.01 6.72
N PRO A 115 -20.94 6.27 7.49
CA PRO A 115 -19.70 5.50 7.39
C PRO A 115 -19.91 3.99 7.57
N GLN A 116 -20.84 3.57 8.41
CA GLN A 116 -21.23 2.16 8.60
C GLN A 116 -21.86 1.57 7.35
N ALA A 117 -22.82 2.28 6.73
CA ALA A 117 -23.45 1.85 5.48
C ALA A 117 -22.40 1.74 4.36
N MET A 118 -21.51 2.72 4.24
CA MET A 118 -20.44 2.69 3.24
C MET A 118 -19.46 1.53 3.45
N ALA A 119 -19.07 1.22 4.69
CA ALA A 119 -18.23 0.04 4.99
C ALA A 119 -18.92 -1.27 4.57
N LYS A 120 -20.24 -1.37 4.79
CA LYS A 120 -21.04 -2.51 4.31
C LYS A 120 -21.05 -2.58 2.79
N VAL A 121 -21.25 -1.46 2.08
CA VAL A 121 -21.18 -1.40 0.60
C VAL A 121 -19.82 -1.89 0.11
N TYR A 122 -18.72 -1.36 0.63
CA TYR A 122 -17.37 -1.79 0.23
C TYR A 122 -17.15 -3.28 0.41
N SER A 123 -17.68 -3.88 1.48
CA SER A 123 -17.45 -5.31 1.78
C SER A 123 -17.93 -6.27 0.70
N PHE A 124 -18.92 -5.89 -0.12
CA PHE A 124 -19.40 -6.74 -1.20
C PHE A 124 -18.34 -7.05 -2.25
N GLY A 125 -17.36 -6.16 -2.45
CA GLY A 125 -16.27 -6.39 -3.41
C GLY A 125 -15.48 -7.64 -3.08
N GLU A 126 -14.96 -7.71 -1.86
CA GLU A 126 -14.14 -8.84 -1.38
C GLU A 126 -14.96 -10.11 -1.13
N ILE A 127 -16.22 -9.98 -0.71
CA ILE A 127 -17.12 -11.12 -0.54
C ILE A 127 -17.41 -11.76 -1.89
N LEU A 128 -17.77 -10.98 -2.92
CA LEU A 128 -18.03 -11.46 -4.27
C LEU A 128 -16.81 -12.16 -4.87
N SER A 129 -15.64 -11.51 -4.84
CA SER A 129 -14.42 -12.07 -5.41
C SER A 129 -13.99 -13.36 -4.73
N SER A 130 -14.04 -13.43 -3.40
CA SER A 130 -13.64 -14.61 -2.63
C SER A 130 -14.61 -15.78 -2.78
N ARG A 131 -15.92 -15.51 -2.88
CA ARG A 131 -16.93 -16.55 -3.17
C ARG A 131 -16.79 -17.12 -4.57
N LEU A 132 -16.55 -16.26 -5.56
CA LEU A 132 -16.29 -16.67 -6.93
C LEU A 132 -14.99 -17.49 -7.03
N PHE A 133 -13.92 -17.05 -6.40
CA PHE A 133 -12.67 -17.79 -6.40
C PHE A 133 -12.80 -19.13 -5.67
N TYR A 134 -13.58 -19.22 -4.60
CA TYR A 134 -13.88 -20.49 -3.94
C TYR A 134 -14.56 -21.47 -4.91
N ALA A 135 -15.50 -21.03 -5.72
CA ALA A 135 -16.13 -21.88 -6.72
C ALA A 135 -15.15 -22.38 -7.79
N ILE A 136 -14.24 -21.50 -8.25
CA ILE A 136 -13.13 -21.87 -9.17
C ILE A 136 -12.20 -22.87 -8.49
N SER A 137 -11.90 -22.72 -7.20
CA SER A 137 -11.07 -23.67 -6.45
C SER A 137 -11.68 -25.06 -6.38
N LEU A 138 -13.01 -25.16 -6.24
CA LEU A 138 -13.75 -26.44 -6.31
C LEU A 138 -13.68 -27.06 -7.70
N GLU A 139 -13.85 -26.27 -8.77
CA GLU A 139 -13.69 -26.73 -10.15
C GLU A 139 -12.29 -27.29 -10.39
N MET A 140 -11.26 -26.63 -9.87
CA MET A 140 -9.85 -27.02 -9.94
C MET A 140 -9.50 -28.17 -8.97
N LYS A 141 -10.45 -28.64 -8.15
CA LYS A 141 -10.29 -29.70 -7.14
C LYS A 141 -9.22 -29.39 -6.10
N LEU A 142 -9.09 -28.11 -5.72
CA LEU A 142 -8.22 -27.72 -4.61
C LEU A 142 -8.90 -28.11 -3.28
N ASN A 143 -8.15 -28.62 -2.32
CA ASN A 143 -8.63 -28.94 -0.98
C ASN A 143 -8.81 -27.66 -0.15
N GLY A 144 -9.84 -26.87 -0.48
CA GLY A 144 -10.06 -25.55 0.09
C GLY A 144 -11.44 -25.37 0.72
N THR A 145 -11.53 -24.39 1.61
CA THR A 145 -12.82 -23.91 2.18
C THR A 145 -12.86 -22.39 2.18
N TRP A 146 -14.07 -21.85 2.03
CA TRP A 146 -14.32 -20.42 2.20
C TRP A 146 -14.56 -20.07 3.67
N PHE A 147 -14.03 -18.92 4.10
CA PHE A 147 -14.16 -18.43 5.47
C PHE A 147 -14.42 -16.92 5.47
N ASP A 148 -15.37 -16.48 6.29
CA ASP A 148 -15.61 -15.03 6.48
C ASP A 148 -14.59 -14.45 7.45
N VAL A 149 -13.71 -13.58 6.95
CA VAL A 149 -12.65 -12.99 7.77
C VAL A 149 -13.16 -12.19 8.97
N ARG A 150 -14.40 -11.66 8.88
CA ARG A 150 -15.02 -10.86 9.94
C ARG A 150 -15.23 -11.64 11.25
N GLU A 151 -15.20 -12.97 11.20
CA GLU A 151 -15.23 -13.81 12.40
C GLU A 151 -13.93 -13.70 13.21
N VAL A 152 -12.80 -13.35 12.57
CA VAL A 152 -11.47 -13.27 13.19
C VAL A 152 -10.93 -11.84 13.18
N MET A 153 -11.10 -11.11 12.07
CA MET A 153 -10.59 -9.76 11.92
C MET A 153 -11.46 -8.76 12.69
N ILE A 154 -11.07 -8.47 13.92
CA ILE A 154 -11.79 -7.58 14.82
C ILE A 154 -11.14 -6.22 14.86
N SER A 155 -11.96 -5.17 14.80
CA SER A 155 -11.53 -3.78 14.81
C SER A 155 -12.35 -2.91 15.77
N ASP A 156 -11.96 -1.64 15.89
CA ASP A 156 -12.82 -0.61 16.47
C ASP A 156 -14.00 -0.25 15.54
N SER A 157 -14.83 0.71 15.96
CA SER A 157 -16.03 1.14 15.25
C SER A 157 -15.80 2.40 14.39
N THR A 158 -14.57 2.66 13.91
CA THR A 158 -14.28 3.80 13.03
C THR A 158 -14.78 3.61 11.58
N PHE A 159 -15.26 2.41 11.25
CA PHE A 159 -15.88 1.95 10.01
C PHE A 159 -15.01 2.02 8.75
N LEU A 160 -14.59 3.21 8.26
CA LEU A 160 -13.92 3.36 6.94
C LEU A 160 -12.38 3.26 7.01
N SER A 161 -11.81 3.42 8.20
CA SER A 161 -10.36 3.27 8.46
C SER A 161 -10.19 2.66 9.84
N ALA A 162 -10.86 1.54 10.07
CA ALA A 162 -10.96 0.91 11.37
C ALA A 162 -9.61 0.38 11.87
N TYR A 163 -9.33 0.61 13.15
CA TYR A 163 -8.12 0.10 13.79
C TYR A 163 -8.32 -1.35 14.23
N PRO A 164 -7.45 -2.27 13.79
CA PRO A 164 -7.51 -3.67 14.21
C PRO A 164 -7.19 -3.80 15.70
N ILE A 165 -7.95 -4.65 16.40
CA ILE A 165 -7.70 -5.03 17.79
C ILE A 165 -6.89 -6.33 17.78
N GLU A 166 -5.55 -6.20 17.68
CA GLU A 166 -4.63 -7.32 17.45
C GLU A 166 -4.79 -8.45 18.47
N GLU A 167 -5.01 -8.12 19.75
CA GLU A 167 -5.26 -9.11 20.80
C GLU A 167 -6.49 -9.98 20.49
N LYS A 168 -7.58 -9.36 20.03
CA LYS A 168 -8.81 -10.07 19.66
C LYS A 168 -8.64 -10.91 18.39
N ILE A 169 -7.88 -10.43 17.43
CA ILE A 169 -7.53 -11.19 16.23
C ILE A 169 -6.72 -12.42 16.62
N LYS A 170 -5.72 -12.27 17.49
CA LYS A 170 -4.89 -13.38 17.98
C LYS A 170 -5.72 -14.41 18.77
N GLU A 171 -6.61 -13.97 19.65
CA GLU A 171 -7.53 -14.86 20.38
C GLU A 171 -8.39 -15.71 19.44
N ARG A 172 -8.86 -15.13 18.32
CA ARG A 172 -9.74 -15.79 17.36
C ARG A 172 -9.01 -16.53 16.24
N ALA A 173 -7.72 -16.35 16.08
CA ALA A 173 -6.93 -17.00 15.03
C ALA A 173 -7.03 -18.54 15.06
N ASN A 174 -7.30 -19.14 16.23
CA ASN A 174 -7.53 -20.57 16.38
C ASN A 174 -8.70 -21.10 15.53
N ILE A 175 -9.69 -20.26 15.19
CA ILE A 175 -10.80 -20.63 14.31
C ILE A 175 -10.25 -21.03 12.92
N ILE A 176 -9.31 -20.25 12.40
CA ILE A 176 -8.63 -20.54 11.13
C ILE A 176 -7.72 -21.76 11.28
N SER A 177 -6.89 -21.82 12.34
CA SER A 177 -5.98 -22.94 12.58
C SER A 177 -6.71 -24.29 12.66
N ASN A 178 -7.91 -24.31 13.26
CA ASN A 178 -8.70 -25.53 13.35
C ASN A 178 -9.20 -26.04 11.98
N LYS A 179 -9.41 -25.15 11.02
CA LYS A 179 -9.84 -25.55 9.66
C LYS A 179 -8.73 -26.31 8.90
N PHE A 180 -7.46 -26.11 9.25
CA PHE A 180 -6.34 -26.86 8.66
C PHE A 180 -6.31 -28.34 9.03
N LYS A 181 -7.21 -28.83 9.90
CA LYS A 181 -7.39 -30.26 10.15
C LYS A 181 -8.02 -30.97 8.96
N ASP A 182 -8.86 -30.25 8.20
CA ASP A 182 -9.67 -30.81 7.12
C ASP A 182 -9.28 -30.26 5.74
N TYR A 183 -8.68 -29.06 5.68
CA TYR A 183 -8.39 -28.34 4.46
C TYR A 183 -6.94 -27.81 4.45
N ASN A 184 -6.31 -27.79 3.28
CA ASN A 184 -5.00 -27.17 3.12
C ASN A 184 -5.07 -25.69 2.67
N LEU A 185 -6.22 -25.28 2.13
CA LEU A 185 -6.44 -23.94 1.62
C LEU A 185 -7.65 -23.27 2.31
N ILE A 186 -7.44 -22.14 2.95
CA ILE A 186 -8.51 -21.32 3.53
C ILE A 186 -8.62 -20.05 2.75
N ILE A 187 -9.73 -19.88 2.02
CA ILE A 187 -10.00 -18.74 1.15
C ILE A 187 -10.79 -17.71 1.94
N THR A 188 -10.26 -16.50 2.05
CA THR A 188 -10.85 -15.43 2.84
C THR A 188 -10.68 -14.07 2.18
N GLN A 189 -11.27 -13.03 2.76
CA GLN A 189 -11.28 -11.67 2.27
C GLN A 189 -10.15 -10.87 2.92
N GLY A 190 -9.57 -9.94 2.16
CA GLY A 190 -8.80 -8.85 2.73
C GLY A 190 -9.69 -7.62 3.02
N PHE A 191 -9.09 -6.53 3.51
CA PHE A 191 -9.69 -5.21 3.66
C PHE A 191 -10.85 -5.12 4.67
N ILE A 192 -11.73 -6.12 4.76
CA ILE A 192 -12.91 -6.10 5.61
C ILE A 192 -12.62 -6.68 7.00
N ALA A 193 -13.33 -6.15 7.99
CA ALA A 193 -13.29 -6.58 9.39
C ALA A 193 -14.68 -6.45 10.02
N SER A 194 -14.80 -6.77 11.31
CA SER A 194 -15.99 -6.45 12.10
C SER A 194 -15.59 -5.77 13.41
N ASP A 195 -16.47 -4.92 13.92
CA ASP A 195 -16.33 -4.42 15.28
C ASP A 195 -16.84 -5.45 16.31
N LEU A 196 -16.72 -5.12 17.59
CA LEU A 196 -17.13 -5.99 18.70
C LEU A 196 -18.66 -6.29 18.72
N LEU A 197 -19.46 -5.49 18.00
CA LEU A 197 -20.90 -5.69 17.85
C LEU A 197 -21.25 -6.50 16.57
N GLY A 198 -20.25 -6.97 15.84
CA GLY A 198 -20.44 -7.73 14.59
C GLY A 198 -20.78 -6.86 13.38
N ARG A 199 -20.66 -5.51 13.48
CA ARG A 199 -20.93 -4.62 12.36
C ARG A 199 -19.70 -4.58 11.44
N THR A 200 -19.96 -4.62 10.12
CA THR A 200 -18.87 -4.59 9.13
C THR A 200 -18.11 -3.27 9.18
N THR A 201 -16.79 -3.37 9.19
CA THR A 201 -15.82 -2.27 9.10
C THR A 201 -14.84 -2.56 7.97
N VAL A 202 -14.06 -1.55 7.54
CA VAL A 202 -12.98 -1.70 6.58
C VAL A 202 -11.70 -1.04 7.11
N LEU A 203 -10.54 -1.66 6.79
CA LEU A 203 -9.23 -1.26 7.33
C LEU A 203 -8.60 -0.06 6.61
N GLY A 204 -9.30 0.51 5.63
CA GLY A 204 -8.81 1.66 4.88
C GLY A 204 -7.74 1.30 3.83
N ARG A 205 -6.92 2.29 3.47
CA ARG A 205 -5.95 2.16 2.38
C ARG A 205 -4.94 1.03 2.63
N GLY A 206 -4.72 0.17 1.61
CA GLY A 206 -3.85 -1.01 1.75
C GLY A 206 -4.43 -2.10 2.63
N GLY A 207 -5.73 -2.05 2.94
CA GLY A 207 -6.38 -2.92 3.92
C GLY A 207 -6.24 -4.41 3.64
N SER A 208 -6.15 -4.86 2.38
CA SER A 208 -5.95 -6.29 2.08
C SER A 208 -4.53 -6.77 2.41
N ASP A 209 -3.49 -5.93 2.19
CA ASP A 209 -2.11 -6.22 2.60
C ASP A 209 -2.02 -6.23 4.12
N PHE A 210 -2.73 -5.29 4.77
CA PHE A 210 -2.82 -5.21 6.22
C PHE A 210 -3.51 -6.44 6.81
N SER A 211 -4.63 -6.91 6.20
CA SER A 211 -5.29 -8.15 6.60
C SER A 211 -4.36 -9.36 6.54
N ALA A 212 -3.59 -9.48 5.45
CA ALA A 212 -2.62 -10.57 5.30
C ALA A 212 -1.53 -10.52 6.37
N SER A 213 -1.03 -9.33 6.68
CA SER A 213 -0.03 -9.12 7.72
C SER A 213 -0.54 -9.45 9.12
N LEU A 214 -1.75 -9.00 9.47
CA LEU A 214 -2.40 -9.28 10.75
C LEU A 214 -2.69 -10.78 10.92
N LEU A 215 -3.23 -11.44 9.89
CA LEU A 215 -3.46 -12.89 9.90
C LEU A 215 -2.14 -13.65 10.01
N GLY A 216 -1.12 -13.26 9.24
CA GLY A 216 0.20 -13.86 9.31
C GLY A 216 0.81 -13.77 10.71
N ALA A 217 0.78 -12.59 11.31
CA ALA A 217 1.26 -12.36 12.68
C ALA A 217 0.48 -13.18 13.72
N SER A 218 -0.86 -13.19 13.62
CA SER A 218 -1.72 -13.89 14.59
C SER A 218 -1.66 -15.41 14.48
N LEU A 219 -1.30 -15.93 13.31
CA LEU A 219 -1.17 -17.37 13.02
C LEU A 219 0.28 -17.87 13.08
N ASN A 220 1.25 -17.01 13.38
CA ASN A 220 2.68 -17.30 13.33
C ASN A 220 3.12 -17.91 11.98
N ALA A 221 2.75 -17.25 10.89
CA ALA A 221 3.05 -17.72 9.54
C ALA A 221 4.57 -17.78 9.28
N GLU A 222 5.01 -18.73 8.46
CA GLU A 222 6.40 -18.82 7.99
C GLU A 222 6.79 -17.66 7.08
N SER A 223 5.84 -17.20 6.28
CA SER A 223 5.99 -16.06 5.39
C SER A 223 4.64 -15.51 4.96
N ILE A 224 4.65 -14.24 4.56
CA ILE A 224 3.51 -13.59 3.90
C ILE A 224 3.93 -13.25 2.47
N GLU A 225 3.10 -13.61 1.50
CA GLU A 225 3.36 -13.37 0.09
C GLU A 225 2.30 -12.40 -0.46
N ILE A 226 2.74 -11.25 -0.93
CA ILE A 226 1.89 -10.22 -1.55
C ILE A 226 2.09 -10.34 -3.07
N TRP A 227 1.09 -10.88 -3.73
CA TRP A 227 1.07 -11.09 -5.17
C TRP A 227 0.39 -9.91 -5.87
N SER A 228 1.10 -9.31 -6.82
CA SER A 228 0.67 -8.17 -7.62
C SER A 228 1.00 -8.40 -9.11
N ASP A 229 1.03 -7.34 -9.89
CA ASP A 229 1.40 -7.33 -11.32
C ASP A 229 2.81 -6.78 -11.60
N VAL A 230 3.65 -6.66 -10.55
CA VAL A 230 5.03 -6.19 -10.65
C VAL A 230 6.03 -7.20 -10.09
N ASN A 231 7.26 -7.21 -10.61
CA ASN A 231 8.33 -8.13 -10.23
C ASN A 231 9.04 -7.74 -8.92
N GLY A 232 8.28 -7.42 -7.86
CA GLY A 232 8.83 -6.97 -6.59
C GLY A 232 9.07 -5.46 -6.55
N VAL A 233 9.98 -5.02 -5.69
CA VAL A 233 10.44 -3.62 -5.62
C VAL A 233 11.48 -3.40 -6.69
N LEU A 234 11.31 -2.35 -7.46
CA LEU A 234 12.25 -1.98 -8.52
C LEU A 234 13.19 -0.87 -8.04
N SER A 235 14.38 -0.84 -8.64
CA SER A 235 15.41 0.15 -8.34
C SER A 235 15.04 1.59 -8.73
N ALA A 236 14.01 1.77 -9.57
CA ALA A 236 13.39 3.05 -9.91
C ALA A 236 12.01 2.81 -10.53
N ASP A 237 11.24 3.88 -10.78
CA ASP A 237 10.00 3.80 -11.57
C ASP A 237 10.31 3.38 -13.01
N PRO A 238 9.83 2.22 -13.49
CA PRO A 238 10.13 1.70 -14.82
C PRO A 238 9.58 2.57 -15.96
N HIS A 239 8.58 3.42 -15.70
CA HIS A 239 8.09 4.40 -16.67
C HIS A 239 9.09 5.54 -16.91
N ILE A 240 9.96 5.81 -15.93
CA ILE A 240 11.02 6.81 -16.03
C ILE A 240 12.35 6.14 -16.41
N VAL A 241 12.70 5.05 -15.75
CA VAL A 241 13.94 4.30 -15.91
C VAL A 241 13.65 2.91 -16.46
N PRO A 242 13.61 2.72 -17.80
CA PRO A 242 13.20 1.44 -18.40
C PRO A 242 14.08 0.24 -18.06
N ASN A 243 15.33 0.48 -17.67
CA ASN A 243 16.29 -0.52 -17.24
C ASN A 243 16.33 -0.70 -15.71
N ALA A 244 15.27 -0.28 -15.00
CA ALA A 244 15.14 -0.56 -13.57
C ALA A 244 15.16 -2.07 -13.31
N ILE A 245 15.92 -2.48 -12.29
CA ILE A 245 16.09 -3.88 -11.91
C ILE A 245 15.27 -4.21 -10.66
N SER A 246 14.87 -5.47 -10.53
CA SER A 246 14.21 -5.96 -9.32
C SER A 246 15.23 -6.15 -8.20
N ILE A 247 14.87 -5.74 -6.99
CA ILE A 247 15.71 -5.84 -5.79
C ILE A 247 15.31 -7.12 -5.04
N PRO A 248 16.20 -8.13 -4.97
CA PRO A 248 15.79 -9.43 -4.39
C PRO A 248 15.49 -9.40 -2.89
N LYS A 249 16.16 -8.51 -2.15
CA LYS A 249 16.08 -8.45 -0.70
C LYS A 249 16.20 -7.01 -0.20
N MET A 250 15.34 -6.62 0.74
CA MET A 250 15.33 -5.28 1.33
C MET A 250 15.02 -5.34 2.82
N GLU A 251 15.47 -4.34 3.56
CA GLU A 251 15.03 -4.12 4.93
C GLU A 251 13.71 -3.36 4.99
N TYR A 252 12.98 -3.57 6.10
CA TYR A 252 11.76 -2.82 6.36
C TYR A 252 12.00 -1.30 6.42
N SER A 253 13.14 -0.87 6.98
CA SER A 253 13.55 0.53 7.04
C SER A 253 13.64 1.18 5.66
N GLU A 254 14.19 0.48 4.67
CA GLU A 254 14.28 0.93 3.29
C GLU A 254 12.90 1.04 2.63
N ILE A 255 12.04 0.02 2.81
CA ILE A 255 10.65 0.03 2.31
C ILE A 255 9.83 1.17 2.94
N LYS A 256 10.03 1.42 4.23
CA LYS A 256 9.40 2.54 4.93
C LYS A 256 9.76 3.87 4.27
N ASP A 257 11.04 4.08 4.01
CA ASP A 257 11.53 5.31 3.40
C ASP A 257 11.06 5.44 1.94
N LEU A 258 11.16 4.39 1.13
CA LEU A 258 10.63 4.38 -0.25
C LEU A 258 9.13 4.72 -0.30
N SER A 259 8.34 4.07 0.55
CA SER A 259 6.89 4.32 0.64
C SER A 259 6.57 5.75 1.06
N PHE A 260 7.32 6.30 2.01
CA PHE A 260 7.15 7.68 2.47
C PHE A 260 7.44 8.68 1.35
N TRP A 261 8.49 8.46 0.58
CA TRP A 261 8.90 9.33 -0.52
C TRP A 261 8.14 9.10 -1.82
N GLY A 262 7.16 8.19 -1.84
CA GLY A 262 6.17 8.08 -2.91
C GLY A 262 6.32 6.90 -3.84
N ALA A 263 7.19 5.93 -3.54
CA ALA A 263 7.22 4.68 -4.27
C ALA A 263 5.89 3.91 -4.11
N LYS A 264 5.26 3.55 -5.23
CA LYS A 264 3.97 2.84 -5.25
C LYS A 264 4.15 1.32 -5.12
N VAL A 265 4.86 0.87 -4.11
CA VAL A 265 5.14 -0.56 -3.94
C VAL A 265 4.20 -1.17 -2.92
N LEU A 266 4.22 -0.64 -1.70
CA LEU A 266 3.51 -1.16 -0.55
C LEU A 266 3.41 -0.07 0.52
N HIS A 267 2.27 0.05 1.18
CA HIS A 267 2.18 0.99 2.29
C HIS A 267 2.87 0.39 3.53
N HIS A 268 4.00 0.96 3.97
CA HIS A 268 4.86 0.40 5.02
C HIS A 268 4.10 0.00 6.31
N LYS A 269 3.08 0.76 6.71
CA LYS A 269 2.29 0.43 7.91
C LYS A 269 1.54 -0.89 7.81
N THR A 270 1.20 -1.33 6.58
CA THR A 270 0.41 -2.55 6.38
C THR A 270 1.18 -3.83 6.64
N ILE A 271 2.50 -3.80 6.56
CA ILE A 271 3.36 -4.97 6.85
C ILE A 271 3.99 -4.94 8.25
N LEU A 272 3.76 -3.88 9.01
CA LEU A 272 4.33 -3.73 10.34
C LEU A 272 4.02 -4.90 11.31
N PRO A 273 2.79 -5.45 11.36
CA PRO A 273 2.52 -6.63 12.18
C PRO A 273 3.40 -7.84 11.85
N ALA A 274 3.66 -8.09 10.57
CA ALA A 274 4.55 -9.16 10.13
C ALA A 274 5.99 -8.92 10.58
N ILE A 275 6.51 -7.73 10.36
CA ILE A 275 7.88 -7.34 10.69
C ILE A 275 8.13 -7.37 12.20
N ASN A 276 7.17 -6.92 13.02
CA ASN A 276 7.24 -6.99 14.48
C ASN A 276 7.33 -8.43 15.02
N ASN A 277 6.77 -9.38 14.25
CA ASN A 277 6.82 -10.81 14.57
C ASN A 277 7.96 -11.54 13.80
N ASN A 278 8.89 -10.81 13.16
CA ASN A 278 9.99 -11.35 12.36
C ASN A 278 9.53 -12.27 11.21
N ILE A 279 8.36 -12.05 10.65
CA ILE A 279 7.82 -12.82 9.53
C ILE A 279 8.26 -12.15 8.22
N PRO A 280 8.97 -12.83 7.32
CA PRO A 280 9.38 -12.27 6.05
C PRO A 280 8.16 -12.01 5.16
N VAL A 281 8.16 -10.85 4.48
CA VAL A 281 7.13 -10.47 3.52
C VAL A 281 7.73 -10.51 2.12
N LYS A 282 7.12 -11.25 1.20
CA LYS A 282 7.56 -11.36 -0.19
C LYS A 282 6.61 -10.62 -1.11
N ILE A 283 7.15 -9.83 -2.02
CA ILE A 283 6.39 -9.18 -3.10
C ILE A 283 6.67 -9.97 -4.38
N LEU A 284 5.63 -10.54 -4.97
CA LEU A 284 5.73 -11.48 -6.09
C LEU A 284 4.80 -11.06 -7.22
N ASN A 285 5.15 -11.46 -8.46
CA ASN A 285 4.34 -11.19 -9.63
C ASN A 285 3.42 -12.39 -9.97
N SER A 286 2.12 -12.17 -9.92
CA SER A 286 1.13 -13.19 -10.26
C SER A 286 1.09 -13.54 -11.76
N LEU A 287 1.65 -12.69 -12.63
CA LEU A 287 1.74 -12.92 -14.07
C LEU A 287 3.04 -13.64 -14.47
N GLU A 288 4.07 -13.50 -13.64
CA GLU A 288 5.38 -14.12 -13.78
C GLU A 288 5.76 -14.84 -12.48
N PRO A 289 5.08 -15.94 -12.12
CA PRO A 289 5.27 -16.59 -10.81
C PRO A 289 6.68 -17.15 -10.58
N THR A 290 7.49 -17.25 -11.64
CA THR A 290 8.88 -17.68 -11.58
C THR A 290 9.87 -16.54 -11.34
N ALA A 291 9.42 -15.29 -11.41
CA ALA A 291 10.25 -14.13 -11.07
C ALA A 291 10.63 -14.17 -9.59
N ILE A 292 11.86 -13.76 -9.28
CA ILE A 292 12.41 -13.81 -7.90
C ILE A 292 11.61 -12.94 -6.94
N GLY A 293 11.14 -11.76 -7.40
CA GLY A 293 10.45 -10.78 -6.58
C GLY A 293 11.37 -10.14 -5.53
N THR A 294 10.77 -9.57 -4.47
CA THR A 294 11.50 -8.95 -3.36
C THR A 294 11.11 -9.58 -2.04
N THR A 295 12.08 -9.95 -1.22
CA THR A 295 11.87 -10.39 0.16
C THR A 295 12.20 -9.26 1.13
N ILE A 296 11.22 -8.85 1.92
CA ILE A 296 11.36 -7.82 2.96
C ILE A 296 11.53 -8.52 4.30
N ILE A 297 12.58 -8.16 5.02
CA ILE A 297 12.88 -8.66 6.37
C ILE A 297 13.16 -7.50 7.32
N LYS A 298 13.21 -7.78 8.60
CA LYS A 298 13.44 -6.75 9.61
C LYS A 298 14.83 -6.15 9.52
N ASN A 299 15.85 -7.00 9.49
CA ASN A 299 17.25 -6.61 9.38
C ASN A 299 17.99 -7.59 8.45
N ILE A 300 18.94 -7.10 7.70
CA ILE A 300 19.84 -7.89 6.86
C ILE A 300 21.17 -8.02 7.60
N ASP A 301 21.60 -9.25 7.86
CA ASP A 301 22.97 -9.50 8.32
C ASP A 301 23.90 -9.29 7.12
N SER A 302 24.50 -8.12 6.99
CA SER A 302 25.39 -7.77 5.89
C SER A 302 26.74 -7.25 6.39
N ASP A 303 27.76 -7.38 5.58
CA ASP A 303 29.14 -6.93 5.82
C ASP A 303 29.28 -5.38 5.83
N ASN A 304 28.41 -4.65 6.49
CA ASN A 304 28.46 -3.18 6.69
C ASN A 304 28.88 -2.33 5.48
N LYS A 305 28.81 -2.85 4.26
CA LYS A 305 29.12 -2.09 3.05
C LYS A 305 27.87 -1.31 2.62
N PRO A 306 28.02 -0.01 2.34
CA PRO A 306 26.94 0.78 1.80
C PRO A 306 26.58 0.28 0.39
N GLU A 307 25.30 0.11 0.12
CA GLU A 307 24.78 -0.33 -1.18
C GLU A 307 23.53 0.48 -1.53
N VAL A 308 23.49 1.02 -2.75
CA VAL A 308 22.31 1.75 -3.26
C VAL A 308 21.36 0.77 -3.91
N HIS A 309 20.12 0.75 -3.45
CA HIS A 309 19.10 -0.16 -3.95
C HIS A 309 18.10 0.54 -4.87
N SER A 310 17.61 1.73 -4.51
CA SER A 310 16.49 2.33 -5.23
C SER A 310 16.53 3.86 -5.21
N LEU A 311 15.93 4.44 -6.24
CA LEU A 311 15.72 5.87 -6.42
C LEU A 311 14.24 6.19 -6.51
N VAL A 312 13.81 7.23 -5.83
CA VAL A 312 12.44 7.75 -5.94
C VAL A 312 12.45 9.28 -6.00
N ALA A 313 11.55 9.86 -6.79
CA ALA A 313 11.41 11.31 -6.88
C ALA A 313 10.00 11.74 -6.46
N LYS A 314 9.93 12.71 -5.58
CA LYS A 314 8.70 13.34 -5.13
C LYS A 314 8.65 14.78 -5.64
N LYS A 315 7.75 15.02 -6.60
CA LYS A 315 7.55 16.33 -7.26
C LYS A 315 6.67 17.25 -6.40
N ASN A 316 6.66 18.54 -6.73
CA ASN A 316 5.83 19.58 -6.09
C ASN A 316 6.12 19.79 -4.60
N CYS A 317 7.39 19.64 -4.20
CA CYS A 317 7.85 20.01 -2.87
C CYS A 317 8.05 21.51 -2.77
N VAL A 318 7.85 22.05 -1.57
CA VAL A 318 8.13 23.44 -1.21
C VAL A 318 9.12 23.45 -0.07
N LEU A 319 10.18 24.25 -0.20
CA LEU A 319 11.11 24.51 0.89
C LEU A 319 10.73 25.82 1.58
N LEU A 320 10.44 25.73 2.86
CA LEU A 320 10.23 26.86 3.76
C LEU A 320 11.48 26.99 4.63
N HIS A 321 12.07 28.19 4.66
CA HIS A 321 13.23 28.50 5.49
C HIS A 321 12.89 29.69 6.38
N PHE A 322 12.92 29.48 7.69
CA PHE A 322 12.62 30.47 8.73
C PHE A 322 13.90 30.87 9.46
N GLU A 323 14.04 32.17 9.72
CA GLU A 323 15.12 32.72 10.53
C GLU A 323 14.56 33.32 11.81
N PHE A 324 15.17 33.00 12.95
CA PHE A 324 14.76 33.46 14.27
C PHE A 324 15.85 34.29 14.92
N GLU A 325 15.47 35.39 15.56
CA GLU A 325 16.41 36.21 16.30
C GLU A 325 17.04 35.46 17.47
N ILE A 326 18.35 35.38 17.51
CA ILE A 326 19.12 34.68 18.55
C ILE A 326 18.86 35.25 19.96
N ALA A 327 18.51 36.54 20.06
CA ALA A 327 18.12 37.18 21.31
C ALA A 327 16.87 36.56 21.98
N LEU A 328 16.00 35.89 21.21
CA LEU A 328 14.75 35.28 21.66
C LEU A 328 14.85 33.74 21.78
N ARG A 329 16.03 33.17 21.98
CA ARG A 329 16.27 31.72 22.04
C ARG A 329 15.28 30.95 22.91
N HIS A 330 14.81 31.51 24.01
CA HIS A 330 13.87 30.87 24.91
C HIS A 330 12.45 30.72 24.32
N LYS A 331 12.09 31.49 23.29
CA LYS A 331 10.80 31.42 22.60
C LYS A 331 10.81 30.54 21.33
N ILE A 332 11.99 30.27 20.77
CA ILE A 332 12.13 29.51 19.52
C ILE A 332 11.41 28.16 19.58
N PRO A 333 11.51 27.33 20.65
CA PRO A 333 10.80 26.05 20.71
C PRO A 333 9.28 26.19 20.69
N GLU A 334 8.72 27.24 21.31
CA GLU A 334 7.30 27.52 21.32
C GLU A 334 6.82 27.95 19.93
N ASP A 335 7.55 28.84 19.28
CA ASP A 335 7.24 29.28 17.91
C ASP A 335 7.31 28.14 16.91
N PHE A 336 8.29 27.22 17.04
CA PHE A 336 8.37 26.00 16.22
C PHE A 336 7.18 25.08 16.42
N SER A 337 6.82 24.85 17.69
CA SER A 337 5.68 23.99 18.02
C SER A 337 4.37 24.56 17.47
N ASN A 338 4.16 25.87 17.63
CA ASN A 338 2.98 26.55 17.12
C ASN A 338 2.89 26.50 15.59
N LEU A 339 4.03 26.69 14.91
CA LEU A 339 4.10 26.62 13.46
C LEU A 339 3.79 25.20 12.95
N ILE A 340 4.43 24.17 13.51
CA ILE A 340 4.20 22.77 13.13
C ILE A 340 2.74 22.38 13.36
N ASN A 341 2.18 22.70 14.53
CA ASN A 341 0.78 22.41 14.84
C ASN A 341 -0.18 23.12 13.90
N TYR A 342 0.13 24.37 13.52
CA TYR A 342 -0.68 25.09 12.54
C TYR A 342 -0.61 24.42 11.16
N LEU A 343 0.56 24.08 10.67
CA LEU A 343 0.74 23.40 9.39
C LEU A 343 -0.05 22.07 9.34
N LEU A 344 0.08 21.25 10.38
CA LEU A 344 -0.66 20.00 10.52
C LEU A 344 -2.18 20.20 10.56
N SER A 345 -2.66 21.27 11.23
CA SER A 345 -4.09 21.61 11.28
C SER A 345 -4.67 22.05 9.93
N LYS A 346 -3.82 22.35 8.95
CA LYS A 346 -4.17 22.75 7.58
C LYS A 346 -3.90 21.66 6.55
N ASP A 347 -3.72 20.41 6.99
CA ASP A 347 -3.43 19.25 6.17
C ASP A 347 -2.15 19.42 5.31
N VAL A 348 -1.20 20.23 5.79
CA VAL A 348 0.12 20.34 5.16
C VAL A 348 0.95 19.11 5.53
N ASN A 349 1.37 18.39 4.52
CA ASN A 349 2.25 17.25 4.72
C ASN A 349 3.70 17.72 4.90
N ILE A 350 4.25 17.54 6.11
CA ILE A 350 5.63 17.89 6.43
C ILE A 350 6.51 16.68 6.13
N LEU A 351 7.38 16.81 5.13
CA LEU A 351 8.24 15.72 4.67
C LEU A 351 9.56 15.65 5.41
N ASN A 352 10.14 16.80 5.75
CA ASN A 352 11.38 16.88 6.50
C ASN A 352 11.45 18.18 7.31
N ILE A 353 12.13 18.13 8.45
CA ILE A 353 12.37 19.28 9.33
C ILE A 353 13.84 19.28 9.75
N ILE A 354 14.52 20.39 9.54
CA ILE A 354 15.88 20.61 9.99
C ILE A 354 15.88 21.84 10.87
N CYS A 355 16.31 21.70 12.11
CA CYS A 355 16.40 22.76 13.08
C CYS A 355 17.86 23.05 13.43
N THR A 356 18.22 24.33 13.46
CA THR A 356 19.46 24.82 14.06
C THR A 356 19.14 25.73 15.25
N ASN A 357 20.16 26.37 15.82
CA ASN A 357 19.95 27.29 16.92
C ASN A 357 19.15 28.57 16.56
N SER A 358 19.04 28.90 15.28
CA SER A 358 18.42 30.14 14.80
C SER A 358 17.60 29.95 13.51
N THR A 359 17.60 28.77 12.92
CA THR A 359 16.88 28.51 11.67
C THR A 359 16.02 27.27 11.76
N LEU A 360 14.92 27.28 11.03
CA LEU A 360 14.07 26.12 10.79
C LEU A 360 13.86 25.97 9.29
N GLN A 361 14.25 24.85 8.74
CA GLN A 361 13.98 24.48 7.35
C GLN A 361 12.96 23.35 7.32
N MET A 362 11.97 23.47 6.45
CA MET A 362 10.92 22.46 6.29
C MET A 362 10.71 22.17 4.80
N ILE A 363 10.69 20.89 4.46
CA ILE A 363 10.19 20.45 3.16
C ILE A 363 8.74 20.03 3.35
N VAL A 364 7.83 20.65 2.63
CA VAL A 364 6.39 20.45 2.76
C VAL A 364 5.72 20.23 1.40
N GLU A 365 4.51 19.67 1.43
CA GLU A 365 3.59 19.59 0.29
C GLU A 365 2.30 20.37 0.61
N ASN A 366 1.53 20.66 -0.43
CA ASN A 366 0.18 21.24 -0.32
C ASN A 366 0.14 22.67 0.32
N VAL A 367 1.12 23.50 0.00
CA VAL A 367 1.07 24.92 0.42
C VAL A 367 0.01 25.66 -0.38
N ASN A 368 -0.92 26.33 0.31
CA ASN A 368 -1.99 27.13 -0.30
C ASN A 368 -1.92 28.60 0.13
N ALA A 369 -2.69 29.48 -0.54
CA ALA A 369 -2.67 30.92 -0.28
C ALA A 369 -3.04 31.32 1.17
N ASN A 370 -3.89 30.55 1.85
CA ASN A 370 -4.25 30.81 3.25
C ASN A 370 -3.05 30.54 4.19
N LEU A 371 -2.24 29.55 3.83
CA LEU A 371 -1.02 29.24 4.57
C LEU A 371 0.00 30.35 4.44
N THR A 372 0.25 30.84 3.21
CA THR A 372 1.17 31.93 2.95
C THR A 372 0.86 33.16 3.82
N LYS A 373 -0.42 33.54 3.92
CA LYS A 373 -0.84 34.66 4.78
C LYS A 373 -0.52 34.44 6.28
N TYR A 374 -0.61 33.20 6.77
CA TYR A 374 -0.23 32.92 8.18
C TYR A 374 1.28 33.00 8.38
N LEU A 375 2.07 32.58 7.37
CA LEU A 375 3.53 32.57 7.43
C LEU A 375 4.12 33.98 7.37
N GLU A 376 3.43 34.98 6.82
CA GLU A 376 3.88 36.39 6.74
C GLU A 376 4.27 37.01 8.10
N LYS A 377 3.80 36.43 9.21
CA LYS A 377 4.19 36.89 10.56
C LYS A 377 5.61 36.45 10.97
N TYR A 378 6.23 35.53 10.23
CA TYR A 378 7.59 35.05 10.45
C TYR A 378 8.54 35.64 9.41
N ASN A 379 9.82 35.78 9.78
CA ASN A 379 10.87 36.04 8.79
C ASN A 379 11.17 34.72 8.08
N TYR A 380 10.68 34.55 6.84
CA TYR A 380 10.86 33.32 6.10
C TYR A 380 11.07 33.56 4.60
N THR A 381 11.68 32.57 3.96
CA THR A 381 11.75 32.47 2.49
C THR A 381 11.07 31.18 2.03
N GLN A 382 10.47 31.20 0.84
CA GLN A 382 9.78 30.08 0.23
C GLN A 382 10.36 29.81 -1.16
N GLN A 383 10.63 28.53 -1.45
CA GLN A 383 11.01 28.08 -2.79
C GLN A 383 10.02 26.99 -3.21
N ASP A 384 9.33 27.26 -4.31
CA ASP A 384 8.28 26.38 -4.87
C ASP A 384 8.82 25.49 -5.99
N ASN A 385 7.98 24.52 -6.40
CA ASN A 385 8.23 23.65 -7.55
C ASN A 385 9.54 22.87 -7.48
N LEU A 386 9.93 22.48 -6.29
CA LEU A 386 11.09 21.64 -6.06
C LEU A 386 10.72 20.15 -6.21
N THR A 387 11.72 19.35 -6.55
CA THR A 387 11.64 17.90 -6.52
C THR A 387 12.62 17.35 -5.52
N ALA A 388 12.13 16.48 -4.63
CA ALA A 388 12.95 15.71 -3.72
C ALA A 388 13.32 14.38 -4.40
N ILE A 389 14.61 14.14 -4.61
CA ILE A 389 15.17 12.87 -5.08
C ILE A 389 15.72 12.15 -3.88
N CYS A 390 15.19 10.96 -3.62
CA CYS A 390 15.61 10.11 -2.52
C CYS A 390 16.36 8.91 -3.06
N ILE A 391 17.53 8.66 -2.53
CA ILE A 391 18.38 7.52 -2.80
C ILE A 391 18.29 6.63 -1.58
N VAL A 392 17.76 5.44 -1.77
CA VAL A 392 17.54 4.48 -0.69
C VAL A 392 18.44 3.26 -0.88
N GLY A 393 19.02 2.80 0.20
CA GLY A 393 19.91 1.66 0.19
C GLY A 393 20.27 1.21 1.60
N HIS A 394 21.21 0.29 1.70
CA HIS A 394 21.66 -0.26 2.97
C HIS A 394 22.88 0.48 3.50
N ASN A 395 22.90 0.86 4.80
CA ASN A 395 24.03 1.49 5.50
C ASN A 395 24.64 2.71 4.80
N LEU A 396 23.84 3.56 4.17
CA LEU A 396 24.35 4.73 3.45
C LEU A 396 25.03 5.77 4.36
N SER A 397 24.71 5.77 5.67
CA SER A 397 25.26 6.75 6.65
C SER A 397 26.65 6.42 7.17
N CYS A 398 27.15 5.21 6.96
CA CYS A 398 28.28 4.69 7.74
C CYS A 398 29.66 4.99 7.16
N ASN A 399 29.77 5.65 5.97
CA ASN A 399 31.07 5.72 5.31
C ASN A 399 31.35 7.06 4.59
N ASN A 400 32.27 7.85 5.13
CA ASN A 400 32.73 9.09 4.49
C ASN A 400 33.37 8.84 3.11
N VAL A 401 33.96 7.67 2.86
CA VAL A 401 34.53 7.27 1.57
C VAL A 401 33.41 7.08 0.56
N PHE A 402 32.32 6.43 0.96
CA PHE A 402 31.13 6.27 0.13
C PHE A 402 30.58 7.62 -0.33
N TYR A 403 30.48 8.60 0.54
CA TYR A 403 30.03 9.95 0.17
C TYR A 403 30.94 10.59 -0.89
N SER A 404 32.25 10.50 -0.72
CA SER A 404 33.18 11.11 -1.68
C SER A 404 33.14 10.43 -3.06
N GLU A 405 33.08 9.09 -3.10
CA GLU A 405 32.93 8.32 -4.34
C GLU A 405 31.56 8.53 -4.99
N PHE A 406 30.50 8.58 -4.18
CA PHE A 406 29.15 8.85 -4.59
C PHE A 406 29.02 10.22 -5.27
N PHE A 407 29.51 11.29 -4.62
CA PHE A 407 29.47 12.64 -5.18
C PHE A 407 30.38 12.76 -6.40
N SER A 408 31.56 12.13 -6.41
CA SER A 408 32.44 12.12 -7.58
C SER A 408 31.73 11.51 -8.79
N LYS A 409 31.07 10.36 -8.64
CA LYS A 409 30.33 9.70 -9.72
C LYS A 409 29.18 10.56 -10.26
N ILE A 410 28.40 11.21 -9.39
CA ILE A 410 27.30 12.09 -9.80
C ILE A 410 27.82 13.35 -10.53
N ILE A 411 28.94 13.90 -10.08
CA ILE A 411 29.55 15.12 -10.67
C ILE A 411 30.28 14.77 -11.98
N GLU A 412 31.08 13.70 -12.01
CA GLU A 412 31.86 13.28 -13.18
C GLU A 412 30.99 12.90 -14.37
N ASP A 413 29.83 12.22 -14.14
CA ASP A 413 28.88 11.87 -15.18
C ASP A 413 28.09 13.07 -15.74
N LYS A 414 28.37 14.30 -15.27
CA LYS A 414 27.58 15.50 -15.60
C LYS A 414 26.07 15.26 -15.45
N ALA A 415 25.74 14.31 -14.57
CA ALA A 415 24.36 13.91 -14.33
C ALA A 415 23.52 15.09 -13.91
N ILE A 416 24.15 16.14 -13.35
CA ILE A 416 23.47 17.33 -12.86
C ILE A 416 24.41 18.52 -12.93
N LYS A 417 23.90 19.65 -13.44
CA LYS A 417 24.60 20.92 -13.42
C LYS A 417 24.65 21.48 -12.00
N ASP A 418 25.79 22.01 -11.57
CA ASP A 418 26.03 22.50 -10.20
C ASP A 418 24.97 23.49 -9.69
N ASP A 419 24.37 24.29 -10.58
CA ASP A 419 23.38 25.33 -10.21
C ASP A 419 21.97 24.80 -9.89
N GLU A 420 21.66 23.55 -10.22
CA GLU A 420 20.31 22.98 -10.08
C GLU A 420 20.10 22.27 -8.73
N TRP A 421 21.18 21.90 -8.02
CA TRP A 421 21.11 21.33 -6.68
C TRP A 421 20.99 22.41 -5.63
N LYS A 422 19.96 22.31 -4.79
CA LYS A 422 19.76 23.29 -3.72
C LYS A 422 20.30 22.78 -2.39
N TYR A 423 20.01 21.55 -2.06
CA TYR A 423 20.35 20.98 -0.76
C TYR A 423 20.53 19.47 -0.83
N VAL A 424 21.40 18.94 0.03
CA VAL A 424 21.63 17.52 0.24
C VAL A 424 21.55 17.23 1.73
N TRP A 425 20.75 16.24 2.12
CA TRP A 425 20.62 15.83 3.51
C TRP A 425 20.68 14.31 3.64
N GLN A 426 21.21 13.85 4.75
CA GLN A 426 20.94 12.51 5.22
C GLN A 426 19.59 12.51 5.91
N TYR A 427 18.62 11.76 5.36
CA TYR A 427 17.28 11.65 5.91
C TYR A 427 17.20 10.56 6.99
N SER A 428 17.82 9.41 6.73
CA SER A 428 17.92 8.27 7.65
C SER A 428 19.24 7.54 7.47
N GLU A 429 19.47 6.47 8.19
CA GLU A 429 20.64 5.59 7.98
C GLU A 429 20.69 5.03 6.54
N ASN A 430 19.53 4.85 5.94
CA ASN A 430 19.33 4.19 4.65
C ASN A 430 18.92 5.15 3.53
N THR A 431 18.81 6.47 3.78
CA THR A 431 18.28 7.40 2.78
C THR A 431 19.04 8.71 2.72
N LEU A 432 19.49 9.06 1.51
CA LEU A 432 19.99 10.37 1.14
C LEU A 432 18.91 11.13 0.38
N LEU A 433 18.73 12.40 0.74
CA LEU A 433 17.72 13.28 0.16
C LEU A 433 18.40 14.44 -0.56
N PHE A 434 18.01 14.65 -1.82
CA PHE A 434 18.44 15.76 -2.66
C PHE A 434 17.25 16.60 -3.04
N LEU A 435 17.39 17.92 -2.96
CA LEU A 435 16.37 18.86 -3.39
C LEU A 435 16.84 19.65 -4.61
N THR A 436 16.07 19.59 -5.68
CA THR A 436 16.44 20.25 -6.95
C THR A 436 15.28 21.06 -7.50
N SER A 437 15.61 22.13 -8.23
CA SER A 437 14.69 22.95 -9.02
C SER A 437 14.70 22.60 -10.51
N SER A 438 15.45 21.57 -10.91
CA SER A 438 15.55 21.15 -12.32
C SER A 438 14.20 20.75 -12.89
N LYS A 439 13.99 21.04 -14.17
CA LYS A 439 12.83 20.59 -14.96
C LYS A 439 13.07 19.20 -15.59
N ASN A 440 14.34 18.77 -15.67
CA ASN A 440 14.75 17.53 -16.36
C ASN A 440 14.88 16.35 -15.38
N ILE A 441 13.96 16.24 -14.42
CA ILE A 441 14.02 15.22 -13.35
C ILE A 441 14.15 13.80 -13.89
N ASP A 442 13.43 13.47 -14.93
CA ASP A 442 13.42 12.11 -15.49
C ASP A 442 14.79 11.74 -16.11
N GLU A 443 15.50 12.72 -16.68
CA GLU A 443 16.87 12.54 -17.18
C GLU A 443 17.86 12.38 -16.00
N HIS A 444 17.73 13.20 -14.97
CA HIS A 444 18.57 13.09 -13.77
C HIS A 444 18.40 11.72 -13.09
N LEU A 445 17.17 11.22 -12.96
CA LEU A 445 16.94 9.89 -12.39
C LEU A 445 17.60 8.78 -13.21
N LYS A 446 17.52 8.84 -14.55
CA LYS A 446 18.20 7.87 -15.42
C LYS A 446 19.73 7.89 -15.23
N ASN A 447 20.31 9.09 -15.20
CA ASN A 447 21.75 9.25 -15.08
C ASN A 447 22.25 8.78 -13.70
N ILE A 448 21.56 9.17 -12.62
CA ILE A 448 21.88 8.72 -11.25
C ILE A 448 21.73 7.20 -11.13
N HIS A 449 20.66 6.64 -11.69
CA HIS A 449 20.42 5.18 -11.67
C HIS A 449 21.55 4.43 -12.39
N ASN A 450 21.94 4.87 -13.57
CA ASN A 450 23.01 4.25 -14.33
C ASN A 450 24.37 4.34 -13.58
N ALA A 451 24.66 5.50 -13.00
CA ALA A 451 25.91 5.72 -12.27
C ALA A 451 26.00 4.88 -10.97
N LEU A 452 24.89 4.74 -10.24
CA LEU A 452 24.92 4.17 -8.90
C LEU A 452 24.46 2.72 -8.81
N ILE A 453 23.66 2.24 -9.76
CA ILE A 453 23.06 0.90 -9.68
C ILE A 453 23.54 0.00 -10.80
N VAL A 454 23.54 0.47 -12.05
CA VAL A 454 23.92 -0.37 -13.20
C VAL A 454 25.45 -0.59 -13.26
N ASN A 455 26.25 0.42 -12.94
CA ASN A 455 27.71 0.33 -12.99
C ASN A 455 28.35 -0.35 -11.75
N GLN A 456 27.53 -0.83 -10.79
CA GLN A 456 28.01 -1.63 -9.64
C GLN A 456 27.90 -3.15 -9.89
N ASN A 457 27.20 -3.57 -10.93
CA ASN A 457 27.08 -4.96 -11.39
C ASN A 457 27.97 -5.15 -12.65
#